data_7a505225b87a2545a66849c7a070549e
#
_entry.id   7a505225b87a2545a66849c7a070549e
#
_cell.length_a   1.000
_cell.length_b   1.000
_cell.length_c   1.000
_cell.angle_alpha   90.00
_cell.angle_beta   90.00
_cell.angle_gamma   90.00
#
_symmetry.space_group_name_H-M   'P 1'
#
loop_
_entity.id
_entity.type
_entity.pdbx_description
1 polymer ?
#
loop_
_entity_poly.entity_id
_entity_poly.type
_entity_poly.pdbx_seq_one_letter_code
_entity_poly.pdbx_strand_id
1 'polypeptide(L)'
;VPADAVIDGFRQALAAAEAFAGATAPNPPVGCAVLDAQGAVLACEAHQRAGGLHAEAAALVVCREAGLIDRAHTLIVTLEPCNHHGRTPPCVEAILASPAKAVRIGSRDPNPAVTGEGGARLARAGLDVAFVGDLDHRDAADLSRQADRLVAPFTTWSVHGRPWLTLKQALTADGGMVPPAGAKTFTSQASLVLAHRLRRRADAVVTGSGTILADAPLFTVRRAPDPRQAPRRLAILDRRRRTPASYLDAARSRGFEVSLHDDIPALLADLAASGVLEALIECGPTLLEAFLAADLWDERVTIRQSPRPGEPDTVEILDRLAA
;
A
#
# COMPACT_ATOMS: atom_id res chain seq x y z
N VAL A 1 -11.40 -11.81 -25.40
CA VAL A 1 -11.85 -12.11 -24.02
C VAL A 1 -13.07 -11.23 -23.70
N PRO A 2 -14.16 -11.76 -23.09
CA PRO A 2 -15.32 -10.97 -22.70
C PRO A 2 -14.96 -9.84 -21.73
N ALA A 3 -15.63 -8.68 -21.87
CA ALA A 3 -15.35 -7.51 -21.03
C ALA A 3 -15.54 -7.80 -19.52
N ASP A 4 -16.62 -8.48 -19.14
CA ASP A 4 -16.88 -8.87 -17.75
C ASP A 4 -15.74 -9.74 -17.17
N ALA A 5 -15.17 -10.65 -17.95
CA ALA A 5 -14.05 -11.49 -17.52
C ALA A 5 -12.78 -10.65 -17.28
N VAL A 6 -12.55 -9.63 -18.09
CA VAL A 6 -11.44 -8.67 -17.89
C VAL A 6 -11.64 -7.91 -16.58
N ILE A 7 -12.85 -7.42 -16.32
CA ILE A 7 -13.21 -6.70 -15.09
C ILE A 7 -13.02 -7.59 -13.85
N ASP A 8 -13.48 -8.83 -13.91
CA ASP A 8 -13.30 -9.78 -12.80
C ASP A 8 -11.82 -10.15 -12.59
N GLY A 9 -11.04 -10.23 -13.67
CA GLY A 9 -9.59 -10.37 -13.61
C GLY A 9 -8.92 -9.20 -12.90
N PHE A 10 -9.34 -7.96 -13.17
CA PHE A 10 -8.84 -6.78 -12.44
C PHE A 10 -9.18 -6.82 -10.96
N ARG A 11 -10.41 -7.19 -10.60
CA ARG A 11 -10.80 -7.34 -9.18
C ARG A 11 -9.92 -8.35 -8.45
N GLN A 12 -9.64 -9.49 -9.08
CA GLN A 12 -8.76 -10.51 -8.52
C GLN A 12 -7.31 -10.01 -8.40
N ALA A 13 -6.77 -9.39 -9.45
CA ALA A 13 -5.41 -8.86 -9.44
C ALA A 13 -5.23 -7.74 -8.39
N LEU A 14 -6.20 -6.82 -8.25
CA LEU A 14 -6.20 -5.79 -7.22
C LEU A 14 -6.24 -6.40 -5.81
N ALA A 15 -7.11 -7.38 -5.57
CA ALA A 15 -7.20 -8.05 -4.28
C ALA A 15 -5.90 -8.80 -3.93
N ALA A 16 -5.27 -9.46 -4.92
CA ALA A 16 -3.99 -10.13 -4.74
C ALA A 16 -2.88 -9.14 -4.38
N ALA A 17 -2.80 -7.99 -5.07
CA ALA A 17 -1.84 -6.94 -4.77
C ALA A 17 -2.06 -6.33 -3.38
N GLU A 18 -3.31 -6.03 -3.02
CA GLU A 18 -3.68 -5.49 -1.72
C GLU A 18 -3.27 -6.41 -0.56
N ALA A 19 -3.32 -7.73 -0.75
CA ALA A 19 -2.89 -8.69 0.25
C ALA A 19 -1.43 -8.50 0.68
N PHE A 20 -0.57 -7.96 -0.22
CA PHE A 20 0.84 -7.71 0.02
C PHE A 20 1.21 -6.21 0.16
N ALA A 21 0.23 -5.30 0.14
CA ALA A 21 0.49 -3.89 0.45
C ALA A 21 1.18 -3.75 1.80
N GLY A 22 2.29 -3.00 1.86
CA GLY A 22 3.15 -2.87 3.03
C GLY A 22 4.19 -3.99 3.21
N ALA A 23 4.30 -4.94 2.27
CA ALA A 23 5.33 -5.99 2.30
C ALA A 23 6.35 -5.89 1.16
N THR A 24 6.09 -5.04 0.16
CA THR A 24 6.85 -4.97 -1.10
C THR A 24 7.86 -3.84 -1.17
N ALA A 25 7.81 -2.86 -0.25
CA ALA A 25 8.66 -1.68 -0.27
C ALA A 25 10.17 -2.04 -0.45
N PRO A 26 10.92 -1.28 -1.29
CA PRO A 26 10.52 -0.03 -1.96
C PRO A 26 9.77 -0.22 -3.29
N ASN A 27 9.38 -1.45 -3.66
CA ASN A 27 8.57 -1.70 -4.85
C ASN A 27 7.07 -1.46 -4.54
N PRO A 28 6.27 -1.02 -5.52
CA PRO A 28 4.82 -0.95 -5.35
C PRO A 28 4.20 -2.34 -5.23
N PRO A 29 3.04 -2.48 -4.57
CA PRO A 29 2.25 -3.70 -4.63
C PRO A 29 1.63 -3.84 -6.03
N VAL A 30 1.86 -4.96 -6.68
CA VAL A 30 1.34 -5.26 -8.03
C VAL A 30 0.70 -6.64 -8.02
N GLY A 31 -0.41 -6.78 -8.73
CA GLY A 31 -1.09 -8.05 -8.99
C GLY A 31 -1.23 -8.30 -10.49
N CYS A 32 -1.21 -9.57 -10.87
CA CYS A 32 -1.40 -10.00 -12.24
C CYS A 32 -2.31 -11.23 -12.31
N ALA A 33 -3.32 -11.17 -13.18
CA ALA A 33 -4.15 -12.31 -13.54
C ALA A 33 -3.89 -12.69 -15.01
N VAL A 34 -3.79 -13.98 -15.30
CA VAL A 34 -3.65 -14.54 -16.64
C VAL A 34 -4.96 -15.23 -17.02
N LEU A 35 -5.56 -14.81 -18.13
CA LEU A 35 -6.81 -15.35 -18.65
C LEU A 35 -6.58 -16.11 -19.96
N ASP A 36 -7.38 -17.14 -20.18
CA ASP A 36 -7.48 -17.78 -21.49
C ASP A 36 -8.38 -16.96 -22.47
N ALA A 37 -8.50 -17.42 -23.70
CA ALA A 37 -9.30 -16.76 -24.74
C ALA A 37 -10.80 -16.71 -24.42
N GLN A 38 -11.28 -17.60 -23.55
CA GLN A 38 -12.68 -17.67 -23.09
C GLN A 38 -12.92 -16.80 -21.85
N GLY A 39 -11.85 -16.27 -21.23
CA GLY A 39 -11.92 -15.43 -20.04
C GLY A 39 -11.80 -16.19 -18.72
N ALA A 40 -11.48 -17.50 -18.76
CA ALA A 40 -11.20 -18.23 -17.54
C ALA A 40 -9.83 -17.82 -16.96
N VAL A 41 -9.77 -17.57 -15.65
CA VAL A 41 -8.52 -17.24 -14.96
C VAL A 41 -7.68 -18.51 -14.82
N LEU A 42 -6.50 -18.50 -15.39
CA LEU A 42 -5.51 -19.58 -15.33
C LEU A 42 -4.58 -19.45 -14.12
N ALA A 43 -4.21 -18.23 -13.77
CA ALA A 43 -3.40 -17.90 -12.60
C ALA A 43 -3.69 -16.47 -12.14
N CYS A 44 -3.54 -16.21 -10.85
CA CYS A 44 -3.58 -14.86 -10.29
C CYS A 44 -2.52 -14.76 -9.18
N GLU A 45 -1.53 -13.90 -9.37
CA GLU A 45 -0.38 -13.75 -8.48
C GLU A 45 -0.11 -12.29 -8.16
N ALA A 46 0.70 -12.06 -7.11
CA ALA A 46 1.14 -10.73 -6.71
C ALA A 46 2.66 -10.67 -6.52
N HIS A 47 3.21 -9.46 -6.64
CA HIS A 47 4.53 -9.17 -6.10
C HIS A 47 4.47 -9.24 -4.57
N GLN A 48 5.19 -10.18 -3.96
CA GLN A 48 5.03 -10.51 -2.55
C GLN A 48 6.05 -9.82 -1.65
N ARG A 49 7.24 -9.50 -2.17
CA ARG A 49 8.35 -8.89 -1.41
C ARG A 49 9.40 -8.31 -2.34
N ALA A 50 10.14 -7.32 -1.85
CA ALA A 50 11.30 -6.77 -2.55
C ALA A 50 12.31 -7.86 -2.95
N GLY A 51 12.78 -7.82 -4.20
CA GLY A 51 13.71 -8.80 -4.75
C GLY A 51 13.09 -10.15 -5.15
N GLY A 52 11.81 -10.37 -4.89
CA GLY A 52 11.04 -11.51 -5.41
C GLY A 52 10.59 -11.30 -6.86
N LEU A 53 9.92 -12.31 -7.43
CA LEU A 53 9.33 -12.20 -8.75
C LEU A 53 8.28 -11.08 -8.78
N HIS A 54 8.22 -10.33 -9.88
CA HIS A 54 7.12 -9.44 -10.16
C HIS A 54 5.85 -10.24 -10.48
N ALA A 55 4.69 -9.64 -10.31
CA ALA A 55 3.40 -10.31 -10.41
C ALA A 55 3.20 -11.03 -11.76
N GLU A 56 3.61 -10.39 -12.86
CA GLU A 56 3.49 -10.94 -14.21
C GLU A 56 4.36 -12.21 -14.38
N ALA A 57 5.61 -12.13 -13.94
CA ALA A 57 6.52 -13.26 -13.97
C ALA A 57 6.03 -14.40 -13.08
N ALA A 58 5.54 -14.10 -11.88
CA ALA A 58 4.98 -15.09 -10.96
C ALA A 58 3.74 -15.79 -11.56
N ALA A 59 2.80 -15.04 -12.11
CA ALA A 59 1.61 -15.60 -12.73
C ALA A 59 1.93 -16.48 -13.95
N LEU A 60 2.89 -16.07 -14.79
CA LEU A 60 3.34 -16.87 -15.93
C LEU A 60 4.08 -18.15 -15.49
N VAL A 61 4.84 -18.11 -14.39
CA VAL A 61 5.47 -19.31 -13.80
C VAL A 61 4.40 -20.29 -13.34
N VAL A 62 3.38 -19.83 -12.57
CA VAL A 62 2.27 -20.67 -12.13
C VAL A 62 1.54 -21.30 -13.31
N CYS A 63 1.24 -20.55 -14.38
CA CYS A 63 0.65 -21.09 -15.60
C CYS A 63 1.51 -22.19 -16.22
N ARG A 64 2.83 -22.02 -16.24
CA ARG A 64 3.77 -23.00 -16.81
C ARG A 64 3.84 -24.27 -15.98
N GLU A 65 3.94 -24.13 -14.67
CA GLU A 65 3.98 -25.28 -13.74
C GLU A 65 2.68 -26.08 -13.74
N ALA A 66 1.54 -25.41 -13.97
CA ALA A 66 0.24 -26.06 -14.12
C ALA A 66 0.01 -26.67 -15.53
N GLY A 67 0.94 -26.50 -16.49
CA GLY A 67 0.76 -26.94 -17.87
C GLY A 67 -0.29 -26.14 -18.65
N LEU A 68 -0.59 -24.92 -18.22
CA LEU A 68 -1.63 -24.06 -18.79
C LEU A 68 -1.09 -22.91 -19.64
N ILE A 69 0.24 -22.80 -19.76
CA ILE A 69 0.88 -21.64 -20.40
C ILE A 69 0.42 -21.43 -21.84
N ASP A 70 0.21 -22.49 -22.60
CA ASP A 70 -0.21 -22.41 -24.01
C ASP A 70 -1.63 -21.85 -24.19
N ARG A 71 -2.43 -21.80 -23.11
CA ARG A 71 -3.75 -21.19 -23.08
C ARG A 71 -3.73 -19.73 -22.70
N ALA A 72 -2.60 -19.19 -22.21
CA ALA A 72 -2.49 -17.81 -21.79
C ALA A 72 -2.76 -16.87 -22.98
N HIS A 73 -3.81 -16.06 -22.86
CA HIS A 73 -4.27 -15.15 -23.90
C HIS A 73 -4.18 -13.69 -23.48
N THR A 74 -4.69 -13.34 -22.30
CA THR A 74 -4.73 -11.96 -21.81
C THR A 74 -4.08 -11.88 -20.43
N LEU A 75 -3.10 -11.00 -20.27
CA LEU A 75 -2.60 -10.61 -18.96
C LEU A 75 -3.32 -9.36 -18.49
N ILE A 76 -3.74 -9.38 -17.24
CA ILE A 76 -4.29 -8.24 -16.53
C ILE A 76 -3.32 -7.88 -15.43
N VAL A 77 -2.81 -6.67 -15.42
CA VAL A 77 -1.82 -6.21 -14.44
C VAL A 77 -2.23 -4.87 -13.84
N THR A 78 -2.10 -4.74 -12.53
CA THR A 78 -2.57 -3.52 -11.84
C THR A 78 -1.69 -2.30 -12.06
N LEU A 79 -0.44 -2.49 -12.51
CA LEU A 79 0.52 -1.44 -12.84
C LEU A 79 1.20 -1.74 -14.17
N GLU A 80 1.56 -0.72 -14.94
CA GLU A 80 2.26 -0.86 -16.21
C GLU A 80 3.52 -1.73 -16.07
N PRO A 81 3.69 -2.78 -16.91
CA PRO A 81 4.82 -3.69 -16.84
C PRO A 81 6.15 -2.97 -17.01
N CYS A 82 7.11 -3.25 -16.13
CA CYS A 82 8.43 -2.64 -16.19
C CYS A 82 9.19 -3.02 -17.47
N ASN A 83 9.92 -2.03 -18.03
CA ASN A 83 10.70 -2.18 -19.26
C ASN A 83 12.22 -1.94 -19.04
N HIS A 84 12.67 -1.89 -17.81
CA HIS A 84 14.08 -1.70 -17.48
C HIS A 84 14.67 -2.93 -16.79
N HIS A 85 15.94 -3.18 -16.99
CA HIS A 85 16.68 -4.21 -16.26
C HIS A 85 16.98 -3.70 -14.84
N GLY A 86 16.34 -4.31 -13.85
CA GLY A 86 16.62 -4.11 -12.44
C GLY A 86 17.34 -5.33 -11.85
N ARG A 87 16.90 -5.76 -10.67
CA ARG A 87 17.36 -7.03 -10.05
C ARG A 87 16.80 -8.26 -10.76
N THR A 88 15.71 -8.10 -11.49
CA THR A 88 15.06 -9.12 -12.31
C THR A 88 14.98 -8.63 -13.76
N PRO A 89 14.88 -9.55 -14.75
CA PRO A 89 14.57 -9.16 -16.12
C PRO A 89 13.28 -8.36 -16.22
N PRO A 90 13.12 -7.46 -17.21
CA PRO A 90 11.90 -6.69 -17.41
C PRO A 90 10.68 -7.57 -17.58
N CYS A 91 9.55 -7.20 -16.97
CA CYS A 91 8.29 -7.94 -17.13
C CYS A 91 7.81 -7.96 -18.59
N VAL A 92 8.10 -6.91 -19.35
CA VAL A 92 7.82 -6.86 -20.79
C VAL A 92 8.45 -8.04 -21.52
N GLU A 93 9.68 -8.44 -21.19
CA GLU A 93 10.34 -9.60 -21.84
C GLU A 93 9.65 -10.92 -21.49
N ALA A 94 9.25 -11.10 -20.22
CA ALA A 94 8.51 -12.29 -19.80
C ALA A 94 7.15 -12.40 -20.50
N ILE A 95 6.46 -11.27 -20.69
CA ILE A 95 5.19 -11.20 -21.42
C ILE A 95 5.40 -11.54 -22.90
N LEU A 96 6.38 -10.93 -23.55
CA LEU A 96 6.70 -11.18 -24.97
C LEU A 96 7.15 -12.61 -25.24
N ALA A 97 7.76 -13.28 -24.26
CA ALA A 97 8.15 -14.68 -24.34
C ALA A 97 6.97 -15.65 -24.07
N SER A 98 5.79 -15.15 -23.73
CA SER A 98 4.57 -15.93 -23.51
C SER A 98 3.68 -15.94 -24.76
N PRO A 99 2.69 -16.85 -24.86
CA PRO A 99 1.74 -16.85 -25.97
C PRO A 99 0.67 -15.75 -25.89
N ALA A 100 0.73 -14.85 -24.92
CA ALA A 100 -0.23 -13.78 -24.71
C ALA A 100 -0.44 -12.92 -25.97
N LYS A 101 -1.69 -12.51 -26.20
CA LYS A 101 -2.12 -11.66 -27.30
C LYS A 101 -2.56 -10.27 -26.83
N ALA A 102 -2.91 -10.13 -25.56
CA ALA A 102 -3.41 -8.89 -25.02
C ALA A 102 -2.86 -8.63 -23.62
N VAL A 103 -2.71 -7.34 -23.28
CA VAL A 103 -2.40 -6.88 -21.92
C VAL A 103 -3.38 -5.77 -21.54
N ARG A 104 -3.97 -5.87 -20.36
CA ARG A 104 -4.86 -4.87 -19.77
C ARG A 104 -4.17 -4.32 -18.53
N ILE A 105 -3.98 -3.01 -18.48
CA ILE A 105 -3.15 -2.31 -17.50
C ILE A 105 -4.05 -1.46 -16.59
N GLY A 106 -3.84 -1.54 -15.27
CA GLY A 106 -4.56 -0.73 -14.29
C GLY A 106 -4.09 0.71 -14.29
N SER A 107 -2.90 0.97 -13.76
CA SER A 107 -2.30 2.29 -13.64
C SER A 107 -1.03 2.41 -14.49
N ARG A 108 -0.69 3.63 -14.91
CA ARG A 108 0.61 3.92 -15.54
C ARG A 108 1.73 3.86 -14.52
N ASP A 109 2.93 3.49 -14.95
CA ASP A 109 4.11 3.60 -14.08
C ASP A 109 4.40 5.09 -13.82
N PRO A 110 4.35 5.56 -12.57
CA PRO A 110 4.56 6.96 -12.22
C PRO A 110 6.04 7.37 -12.19
N ASN A 111 6.96 6.41 -12.26
CA ASN A 111 8.40 6.68 -12.17
C ASN A 111 8.88 7.48 -13.40
N PRO A 112 9.34 8.75 -13.23
CA PRO A 112 9.75 9.59 -14.36
C PRO A 112 10.88 9.00 -15.22
N ALA A 113 11.70 8.11 -14.63
CA ALA A 113 12.82 7.49 -15.32
C ALA A 113 12.40 6.32 -16.25
N VAL A 114 11.14 5.84 -16.14
CA VAL A 114 10.67 4.63 -16.85
C VAL A 114 9.27 4.77 -17.43
N THR A 115 8.65 5.96 -17.35
CA THR A 115 7.25 6.22 -17.73
C THR A 115 6.93 5.80 -19.16
N GLY A 116 5.79 5.11 -19.33
CA GLY A 116 5.12 4.91 -20.62
C GLY A 116 5.78 3.96 -21.60
N GLU A 117 6.87 3.31 -21.22
CA GLU A 117 7.60 2.47 -22.16
C GLU A 117 7.16 1.00 -22.20
N GLY A 118 6.61 0.48 -21.11
CA GLY A 118 6.21 -0.91 -21.01
C GLY A 118 5.03 -1.23 -21.93
N GLY A 119 3.93 -0.51 -21.77
CA GLY A 119 2.74 -0.65 -22.61
C GLY A 119 3.03 -0.38 -24.09
N ALA A 120 3.77 0.72 -24.38
CA ALA A 120 4.14 1.08 -25.74
C ALA A 120 5.05 0.02 -26.41
N ARG A 121 5.98 -0.60 -25.67
CA ARG A 121 6.83 -1.68 -26.18
C ARG A 121 6.02 -2.94 -26.52
N LEU A 122 5.08 -3.30 -25.64
CA LEU A 122 4.18 -4.43 -25.89
C LEU A 122 3.29 -4.19 -27.12
N ALA A 123 2.71 -2.99 -27.26
CA ALA A 123 1.91 -2.61 -28.42
C ALA A 123 2.73 -2.64 -29.73
N ARG A 124 3.96 -2.09 -29.72
CA ARG A 124 4.86 -2.16 -30.88
C ARG A 124 5.24 -3.59 -31.26
N ALA A 125 5.24 -4.50 -30.31
CA ALA A 125 5.48 -5.93 -30.56
C ALA A 125 4.21 -6.67 -31.05
N GLY A 126 3.08 -5.97 -31.22
CA GLY A 126 1.85 -6.51 -31.80
C GLY A 126 0.84 -7.05 -30.79
N LEU A 127 1.01 -6.80 -29.48
CA LEU A 127 0.00 -7.14 -28.48
C LEU A 127 -1.11 -6.07 -28.47
N ASP A 128 -2.34 -6.50 -28.20
CA ASP A 128 -3.47 -5.61 -27.91
C ASP A 128 -3.35 -5.07 -26.49
N VAL A 129 -2.99 -3.79 -26.35
CA VAL A 129 -2.77 -3.13 -25.07
C VAL A 129 -3.81 -2.05 -24.82
N ALA A 130 -4.45 -2.09 -23.66
CA ALA A 130 -5.38 -1.04 -23.22
C ALA A 130 -5.28 -0.82 -21.71
N PHE A 131 -5.50 0.42 -21.27
CA PHE A 131 -5.66 0.74 -19.85
C PHE A 131 -7.09 0.48 -19.42
N VAL A 132 -7.30 0.09 -18.16
CA VAL A 132 -8.63 -0.24 -17.64
C VAL A 132 -9.59 0.94 -17.75
N GLY A 133 -9.11 2.17 -17.53
CA GLY A 133 -9.92 3.38 -17.63
C GLY A 133 -10.45 3.68 -19.04
N ASP A 134 -9.84 3.11 -20.08
CA ASP A 134 -10.22 3.28 -21.49
C ASP A 134 -11.20 2.19 -21.96
N LEU A 135 -11.53 1.21 -21.12
CA LEU A 135 -12.45 0.14 -21.47
C LEU A 135 -13.89 0.63 -21.43
N ASP A 136 -14.68 0.22 -22.44
CA ASP A 136 -16.13 0.47 -22.46
C ASP A 136 -16.86 -0.47 -21.48
N HIS A 137 -16.75 -0.15 -20.19
CA HIS A 137 -17.44 -0.88 -19.12
C HIS A 137 -17.74 0.05 -17.94
N ARG A 138 -18.93 -0.11 -17.33
CA ARG A 138 -19.40 0.72 -16.21
C ARG A 138 -18.46 0.79 -15.01
N ASP A 139 -17.71 -0.29 -14.73
CA ASP A 139 -16.81 -0.40 -13.60
C ASP A 139 -15.36 0.01 -13.92
N ALA A 140 -15.06 0.34 -15.19
CA ALA A 140 -13.71 0.65 -15.67
C ALA A 140 -13.07 1.83 -14.92
N ALA A 141 -13.81 2.93 -14.78
CA ALA A 141 -13.33 4.12 -14.08
C ALA A 141 -13.07 3.86 -12.59
N ASP A 142 -13.87 3.02 -11.95
CA ASP A 142 -13.67 2.66 -10.54
C ASP A 142 -12.44 1.78 -10.34
N LEU A 143 -12.24 0.80 -11.21
CA LEU A 143 -11.04 -0.05 -11.18
C LEU A 143 -9.76 0.74 -11.47
N SER A 144 -9.81 1.73 -12.37
CA SER A 144 -8.70 2.65 -12.61
C SER A 144 -8.33 3.41 -11.35
N ARG A 145 -9.32 4.01 -10.66
CA ARG A 145 -9.09 4.69 -9.38
C ARG A 145 -8.52 3.76 -8.31
N GLN A 146 -9.01 2.51 -8.23
CA GLN A 146 -8.48 1.52 -7.28
C GLN A 146 -7.01 1.18 -7.59
N ALA A 147 -6.66 1.02 -8.87
CA ALA A 147 -5.28 0.77 -9.30
C ALA A 147 -4.38 1.97 -8.98
N ASP A 148 -4.83 3.19 -9.27
CA ASP A 148 -4.08 4.42 -8.96
C ASP A 148 -3.86 4.58 -7.44
N ARG A 149 -4.91 4.31 -6.63
CA ARG A 149 -4.79 4.34 -5.18
C ARG A 149 -3.81 3.31 -4.63
N LEU A 150 -3.78 2.11 -5.21
CA LEU A 150 -2.87 1.05 -4.80
C LEU A 150 -1.40 1.46 -4.96
N VAL A 151 -1.07 2.20 -6.02
CA VAL A 151 0.28 2.66 -6.33
C VAL A 151 0.59 4.07 -5.81
N ALA A 152 -0.38 4.78 -5.25
CA ALA A 152 -0.22 6.15 -4.78
C ALA A 152 0.96 6.36 -3.80
N PRO A 153 1.23 5.45 -2.83
CA PRO A 153 2.40 5.57 -1.98
C PRO A 153 3.72 5.53 -2.77
N PHE A 154 3.81 4.65 -3.77
CA PHE A 154 4.96 4.58 -4.66
C PHE A 154 5.08 5.84 -5.55
N THR A 155 3.95 6.36 -6.04
CA THR A 155 3.91 7.61 -6.81
C THR A 155 4.44 8.77 -5.98
N THR A 156 3.96 8.93 -4.76
CA THR A 156 4.40 10.00 -3.85
C THR A 156 5.90 9.91 -3.57
N TRP A 157 6.40 8.70 -3.32
CA TRP A 157 7.82 8.48 -3.07
C TRP A 157 8.68 8.75 -4.31
N SER A 158 8.29 8.25 -5.49
CA SER A 158 9.10 8.36 -6.72
C SER A 158 9.08 9.75 -7.36
N VAL A 159 7.96 10.48 -7.24
CA VAL A 159 7.76 11.80 -7.85
C VAL A 159 8.08 12.93 -6.88
N HIS A 160 7.69 12.80 -5.61
CA HIS A 160 7.83 13.87 -4.62
C HIS A 160 8.98 13.65 -3.62
N GLY A 161 9.67 12.49 -3.66
CA GLY A 161 10.82 12.20 -2.80
C GLY A 161 10.47 12.08 -1.31
N ARG A 162 9.21 11.78 -0.98
CA ARG A 162 8.73 11.57 0.39
C ARG A 162 7.76 10.40 0.48
N PRO A 163 7.59 9.77 1.66
CA PRO A 163 6.54 8.77 1.82
C PRO A 163 5.13 9.38 1.71
N TRP A 164 4.17 8.55 1.34
CA TRP A 164 2.74 8.82 1.53
C TRP A 164 2.43 8.87 3.03
N LEU A 165 1.72 9.91 3.48
CA LEU A 165 1.44 10.16 4.89
C LEU A 165 -0.04 9.90 5.19
N THR A 166 -0.32 8.83 5.93
CA THR A 166 -1.64 8.52 6.45
C THR A 166 -1.74 9.00 7.89
N LEU A 167 -2.51 10.07 8.13
CA LEU A 167 -2.79 10.58 9.46
C LEU A 167 -3.99 9.85 10.07
N LYS A 168 -3.78 9.06 11.12
CA LYS A 168 -4.85 8.35 11.82
C LYS A 168 -5.14 9.01 13.17
N GLN A 169 -6.39 9.40 13.37
CA GLN A 169 -6.90 9.98 14.60
C GLN A 169 -8.05 9.14 15.15
N ALA A 170 -8.08 8.94 16.48
CA ALA A 170 -9.25 8.39 17.16
C ALA A 170 -9.76 9.42 18.16
N LEU A 171 -11.07 9.68 18.13
CA LEU A 171 -11.76 10.66 18.97
C LEU A 171 -12.82 9.96 19.83
N THR A 172 -12.87 10.30 21.10
CA THR A 172 -14.00 9.99 21.97
C THR A 172 -15.27 10.69 21.48
N ALA A 173 -16.42 10.32 22.01
CA ALA A 173 -17.71 10.94 21.62
C ALA A 173 -17.74 12.46 21.84
N ASP A 174 -17.02 12.95 22.85
CA ASP A 174 -16.84 14.37 23.16
C ASP A 174 -15.66 15.05 22.46
N GLY A 175 -14.96 14.33 21.58
CA GLY A 175 -13.87 14.85 20.73
C GLY A 175 -12.47 14.78 21.35
N GLY A 176 -12.31 14.16 22.52
CA GLY A 176 -10.99 13.90 23.11
C GLY A 176 -10.21 12.80 22.39
N MET A 177 -8.90 12.74 22.60
CA MET A 177 -8.02 11.69 22.07
C MET A 177 -7.51 10.73 23.15
N VAL A 178 -7.87 10.95 24.40
CA VAL A 178 -7.39 10.17 25.55
C VAL A 178 -8.53 9.26 26.03
N PRO A 179 -8.27 7.95 26.23
CA PRO A 179 -9.26 7.06 26.82
C PRO A 179 -9.72 7.53 28.20
N PRO A 180 -10.96 7.24 28.60
CA PRO A 180 -11.40 7.42 29.99
C PRO A 180 -10.47 6.71 30.98
N ALA A 181 -10.39 7.24 32.20
CA ALA A 181 -9.54 6.66 33.25
C ALA A 181 -9.82 5.15 33.43
N GLY A 182 -8.76 4.35 33.40
CA GLY A 182 -8.83 2.88 33.53
C GLY A 182 -9.17 2.12 32.23
N ALA A 183 -9.51 2.78 31.14
CA ALA A 183 -9.73 2.17 29.84
C ALA A 183 -8.44 2.17 28.99
N LYS A 184 -8.16 1.04 28.31
CA LYS A 184 -7.03 0.96 27.36
C LYS A 184 -7.40 1.44 25.96
N THR A 185 -8.67 1.51 25.64
CA THR A 185 -9.22 1.98 24.35
C THR A 185 -10.65 2.43 24.56
N PHE A 186 -11.13 3.26 23.67
CA PHE A 186 -12.51 3.72 23.64
C PHE A 186 -13.21 3.40 22.31
N THR A 187 -12.49 2.85 21.34
CA THR A 187 -13.03 2.52 20.02
C THR A 187 -13.51 1.07 19.94
N SER A 188 -14.43 0.80 19.03
CA SER A 188 -15.01 -0.52 18.77
C SER A 188 -14.00 -1.53 18.27
N GLN A 189 -14.36 -2.83 18.30
CA GLN A 189 -13.52 -3.90 17.73
C GLN A 189 -13.28 -3.71 16.22
N ALA A 190 -14.29 -3.23 15.48
CA ALA A 190 -14.14 -2.93 14.05
C ALA A 190 -13.10 -1.84 13.81
N SER A 191 -13.13 -0.77 14.61
CA SER A 191 -12.14 0.32 14.55
C SER A 191 -10.74 -0.12 14.94
N LEU A 192 -10.61 -1.03 15.90
CA LEU A 192 -9.32 -1.63 16.24
C LEU A 192 -8.78 -2.49 15.09
N VAL A 193 -9.63 -3.26 14.41
CA VAL A 193 -9.21 -4.00 13.19
C VAL A 193 -8.76 -3.04 12.10
N LEU A 194 -9.49 -1.94 11.87
CA LEU A 194 -9.08 -0.91 10.91
C LEU A 194 -7.71 -0.32 11.24
N ALA A 195 -7.47 0.07 12.50
CA ALA A 195 -6.16 0.57 12.93
C ALA A 195 -5.02 -0.43 12.66
N HIS A 196 -5.27 -1.72 12.87
CA HIS A 196 -4.30 -2.77 12.56
C HIS A 196 -4.10 -2.99 11.05
N ARG A 197 -5.13 -2.81 10.22
CA ARG A 197 -5.02 -2.83 8.75
C ARG A 197 -4.19 -1.65 8.25
N LEU A 198 -4.38 -0.45 8.80
CA LEU A 198 -3.54 0.70 8.49
C LEU A 198 -2.06 0.45 8.85
N ARG A 199 -1.79 -0.10 10.04
CA ARG A 199 -0.42 -0.48 10.43
C ARG A 199 0.18 -1.55 9.52
N ARG A 200 -0.63 -2.53 9.08
CA ARG A 200 -0.18 -3.56 8.15
C ARG A 200 0.30 -2.97 6.82
N ARG A 201 -0.46 -2.01 6.28
CA ARG A 201 -0.17 -1.36 5.00
C ARG A 201 1.08 -0.48 5.07
N ALA A 202 1.32 0.17 6.21
CA ALA A 202 2.41 1.11 6.39
C ALA A 202 3.78 0.42 6.54
N ASP A 203 4.81 1.01 5.92
CA ASP A 203 6.22 0.62 6.09
C ASP A 203 6.81 1.19 7.38
N ALA A 204 6.31 2.35 7.79
CA ALA A 204 6.72 3.01 9.01
C ALA A 204 5.51 3.45 9.84
N VAL A 205 5.66 3.40 11.16
CA VAL A 205 4.78 4.10 12.10
C VAL A 205 5.54 5.29 12.67
N VAL A 206 4.91 6.47 12.60
CA VAL A 206 5.46 7.72 13.13
C VAL A 206 4.68 8.10 14.39
N THR A 207 5.39 8.43 15.45
CA THR A 207 4.79 8.88 16.72
C THR A 207 5.63 9.95 17.40
N GLY A 208 5.13 10.52 18.47
CA GLY A 208 5.87 11.45 19.33
C GLY A 208 6.20 10.86 20.69
N SER A 209 7.28 11.33 21.31
CA SER A 209 7.64 10.92 22.69
C SER A 209 6.52 11.16 23.70
N GLY A 210 5.64 12.16 23.49
CA GLY A 210 4.48 12.39 24.33
C GLY A 210 3.51 11.21 24.35
N THR A 211 3.20 10.62 23.21
CA THR A 211 2.34 9.43 23.07
C THR A 211 2.97 8.22 23.77
N ILE A 212 4.30 8.04 23.61
CA ILE A 212 5.00 6.96 24.28
C ILE A 212 4.95 7.07 25.78
N LEU A 213 5.14 8.28 26.32
CA LEU A 213 5.10 8.53 27.76
C LEU A 213 3.68 8.38 28.36
N ALA A 214 2.64 8.69 27.57
CA ALA A 214 1.25 8.55 28.01
C ALA A 214 0.77 7.11 28.02
N ASP A 215 1.01 6.35 26.92
CA ASP A 215 0.29 5.10 26.63
C ASP A 215 1.22 3.90 26.42
N ALA A 216 2.53 4.10 26.25
CA ALA A 216 3.50 3.07 25.89
C ALA A 216 2.97 2.11 24.78
N PRO A 217 2.49 2.62 23.63
CA PRO A 217 1.79 1.83 22.64
C PRO A 217 2.71 0.82 21.97
N LEU A 218 2.17 -0.35 21.60
CA LEU A 218 2.97 -1.42 20.98
C LEU A 218 3.20 -1.23 19.48
N PHE A 219 2.30 -0.56 18.77
CA PHE A 219 2.27 -0.34 17.31
C PHE A 219 2.33 -1.60 16.43
N THR A 220 2.29 -2.80 17.01
CA THR A 220 2.33 -4.07 16.30
C THR A 220 1.03 -4.36 15.55
N VAL A 221 1.10 -5.17 14.49
CA VAL A 221 -0.05 -5.73 13.80
C VAL A 221 -0.46 -7.03 14.49
N ARG A 222 -1.69 -7.10 15.02
CA ARG A 222 -2.19 -8.25 15.80
C ARG A 222 -3.61 -8.69 15.41
N ARG A 223 -4.34 -7.85 14.64
CA ARG A 223 -5.75 -8.06 14.29
C ARG A 223 -5.98 -8.15 12.79
N ALA A 224 -4.91 -8.33 12.02
CA ALA A 224 -4.93 -8.57 10.58
C ALA A 224 -3.76 -9.50 10.23
N PRO A 225 -3.87 -10.33 9.20
CA PRO A 225 -2.72 -11.04 8.63
C PRO A 225 -1.66 -10.04 8.19
N ASP A 226 -0.41 -10.30 8.52
CA ASP A 226 0.72 -9.43 8.12
C ASP A 226 1.73 -10.26 7.31
N PRO A 227 1.78 -10.10 5.96
CA PRO A 227 2.69 -10.84 5.11
C PRO A 227 4.12 -10.31 5.15
N ARG A 228 4.36 -9.18 5.82
CA ARG A 228 5.64 -8.51 5.87
C ARG A 228 6.71 -9.37 6.57
N GLN A 229 7.82 -9.59 5.90
CA GLN A 229 8.98 -10.31 6.44
C GLN A 229 10.07 -9.35 6.95
N ALA A 230 10.20 -8.17 6.33
CA ALA A 230 11.15 -7.14 6.75
C ALA A 230 10.67 -6.41 8.01
N PRO A 231 11.57 -5.93 8.88
CA PRO A 231 11.21 -5.06 9.99
C PRO A 231 10.40 -3.84 9.55
N ARG A 232 9.40 -3.45 10.36
CA ARG A 232 8.70 -2.17 10.19
C ARG A 232 9.45 -1.08 10.94
N ARG A 233 9.51 0.12 10.39
CA ARG A 233 10.15 1.23 11.08
C ARG A 233 9.22 1.83 12.13
N LEU A 234 9.80 2.21 13.27
CA LEU A 234 9.17 3.05 14.28
C LEU A 234 9.98 4.34 14.39
N ALA A 235 9.51 5.40 13.75
CA ALA A 235 10.16 6.70 13.75
C ALA A 235 9.51 7.59 14.82
N ILE A 236 10.33 8.08 15.76
CA ILE A 236 9.87 8.80 16.94
C ILE A 236 10.37 10.24 16.89
N LEU A 237 9.45 11.21 16.88
CA LEU A 237 9.79 12.62 17.08
C LEU A 237 10.04 12.87 18.57
N ASP A 238 11.30 13.10 18.93
CA ASP A 238 11.72 13.26 20.31
C ASP A 238 12.91 14.22 20.47
N ARG A 239 12.71 15.49 20.10
CA ARG A 239 13.72 16.55 20.22
C ARG A 239 14.31 16.68 21.63
N ARG A 240 13.55 16.32 22.67
CA ARG A 240 13.96 16.44 24.06
C ARG A 240 14.57 15.17 24.64
N ARG A 241 14.70 14.10 23.85
CA ARG A 241 15.26 12.79 24.26
C ARG A 241 14.56 12.21 25.51
N ARG A 242 13.22 12.27 25.54
CA ARG A 242 12.40 11.84 26.70
C ARG A 242 11.94 10.38 26.59
N THR A 243 12.08 9.76 25.43
CA THR A 243 11.67 8.36 25.23
C THR A 243 12.53 7.45 26.09
N PRO A 244 11.95 6.62 26.98
CA PRO A 244 12.72 5.73 27.82
C PRO A 244 13.51 4.70 27.02
N ALA A 245 14.76 4.45 27.39
CA ALA A 245 15.59 3.40 26.74
C ALA A 245 14.91 2.03 26.77
N SER A 246 14.26 1.68 27.87
CA SER A 246 13.51 0.43 28.02
C SER A 246 12.37 0.29 26.99
N TYR A 247 11.72 1.39 26.60
CA TYR A 247 10.71 1.37 25.54
C TYR A 247 11.33 1.10 24.17
N LEU A 248 12.48 1.77 23.86
CA LEU A 248 13.21 1.58 22.61
C LEU A 248 13.68 0.13 22.45
N ASP A 249 14.24 -0.46 23.52
CA ASP A 249 14.70 -1.85 23.51
C ASP A 249 13.54 -2.83 23.36
N ALA A 250 12.43 -2.59 24.06
CA ALA A 250 11.22 -3.38 23.90
C ALA A 250 10.62 -3.25 22.49
N ALA A 251 10.71 -2.09 21.84
CA ALA A 251 10.27 -1.92 20.45
C ALA A 251 11.16 -2.70 19.47
N ARG A 252 12.49 -2.65 19.63
CA ARG A 252 13.44 -3.45 18.84
C ARG A 252 13.20 -4.95 19.02
N SER A 253 12.96 -5.41 20.26
CA SER A 253 12.65 -6.82 20.57
C SER A 253 11.33 -7.29 19.92
N ARG A 254 10.41 -6.36 19.58
CA ARG A 254 9.20 -6.64 18.82
C ARG A 254 9.40 -6.61 17.30
N GLY A 255 10.64 -6.44 16.81
CA GLY A 255 10.99 -6.46 15.40
C GLY A 255 10.88 -5.10 14.71
N PHE A 256 10.90 -3.97 15.45
CA PHE A 256 10.96 -2.66 14.83
C PHE A 256 12.41 -2.19 14.62
N GLU A 257 12.66 -1.54 13.49
CA GLU A 257 13.78 -0.64 13.32
C GLU A 257 13.40 0.72 13.91
N VAL A 258 14.05 1.10 15.04
CA VAL A 258 13.68 2.32 15.78
C VAL A 258 14.64 3.44 15.46
N SER A 259 14.10 4.60 15.07
CA SER A 259 14.85 5.85 14.87
C SER A 259 14.25 7.01 15.68
N LEU A 260 15.11 7.95 16.10
CA LEU A 260 14.73 9.17 16.82
C LEU A 260 15.06 10.38 15.97
N HIS A 261 14.12 11.31 15.87
CA HIS A 261 14.25 12.51 15.06
C HIS A 261 13.92 13.77 15.86
N ASP A 262 14.56 14.87 15.54
CA ASP A 262 14.38 16.15 16.22
C ASP A 262 13.23 16.97 15.59
N ASP A 263 13.00 16.78 14.28
CA ASP A 263 11.98 17.50 13.52
C ASP A 263 11.35 16.64 12.40
N ILE A 264 10.25 17.13 11.83
CA ILE A 264 9.50 16.46 10.76
C ILE A 264 10.32 16.38 9.46
N PRO A 265 11.00 17.43 8.99
CA PRO A 265 11.80 17.36 7.75
C PRO A 265 12.87 16.28 7.79
N ALA A 266 13.66 16.20 8.86
CA ALA A 266 14.68 15.18 9.03
C ALA A 266 14.09 13.76 9.07
N LEU A 267 12.94 13.59 9.74
CA LEU A 267 12.21 12.32 9.78
C LEU A 267 11.77 11.90 8.37
N LEU A 268 11.13 12.79 7.61
CA LEU A 268 10.65 12.47 6.27
C LEU A 268 11.78 12.15 5.31
N ALA A 269 12.90 12.89 5.38
CA ALA A 269 14.09 12.62 4.58
C ALA A 269 14.69 11.24 4.86
N ASP A 270 14.81 10.85 6.14
CA ASP A 270 15.31 9.52 6.52
C ASP A 270 14.39 8.40 6.04
N LEU A 271 13.07 8.56 6.21
CA LEU A 271 12.09 7.57 5.74
C LEU A 271 12.15 7.41 4.21
N ALA A 272 12.20 8.52 3.46
CA ALA A 272 12.31 8.48 2.00
C ALA A 272 13.59 7.81 1.52
N ALA A 273 14.75 8.17 2.10
CA ALA A 273 16.05 7.59 1.78
C ALA A 273 16.11 6.07 2.08
N SER A 274 15.30 5.62 3.03
CA SER A 274 15.18 4.22 3.43
C SER A 274 14.19 3.42 2.58
N GLY A 275 13.57 4.03 1.56
CA GLY A 275 12.61 3.36 0.68
C GLY A 275 11.24 3.10 1.32
N VAL A 276 10.87 3.86 2.35
CA VAL A 276 9.53 3.84 2.96
C VAL A 276 8.55 4.46 1.98
N LEU A 277 7.58 3.69 1.53
CA LEU A 277 6.53 4.17 0.63
C LEU A 277 5.38 4.81 1.41
N GLU A 278 4.94 4.20 2.51
CA GLU A 278 3.85 4.71 3.34
C GLU A 278 4.25 4.79 4.80
N ALA A 279 3.99 5.96 5.42
CA ALA A 279 4.14 6.20 6.85
C ALA A 279 2.78 6.49 7.50
N LEU A 280 2.44 5.69 8.52
CA LEU A 280 1.26 5.90 9.35
C LEU A 280 1.60 6.79 10.54
N ILE A 281 0.95 7.94 10.63
CA ILE A 281 1.12 8.88 11.73
C ILE A 281 0.09 8.54 12.81
N GLU A 282 0.55 7.90 13.89
CA GLU A 282 -0.23 7.60 15.10
C GLU A 282 0.34 8.37 16.28
N CYS A 283 -0.23 9.54 16.57
CA CYS A 283 0.34 10.46 17.55
C CYS A 283 -0.76 11.22 18.33
N GLY A 284 -0.35 11.90 19.37
CA GLY A 284 -1.20 12.81 20.12
C GLY A 284 -1.48 14.13 19.36
N PRO A 285 -2.38 14.99 19.92
CA PRO A 285 -2.91 16.15 19.23
C PRO A 285 -1.83 17.15 18.78
N THR A 286 -0.85 17.45 19.61
CA THR A 286 0.19 18.43 19.28
C THR A 286 0.99 18.07 18.01
N LEU A 287 1.36 16.80 17.86
CA LEU A 287 2.10 16.36 16.68
C LEU A 287 1.17 16.25 15.46
N LEU A 288 -0.07 15.82 15.66
CA LEU A 288 -1.07 15.82 14.60
C LEU A 288 -1.30 17.22 14.03
N GLU A 289 -1.47 18.23 14.90
CA GLU A 289 -1.61 19.64 14.49
C GLU A 289 -0.39 20.12 13.71
N ALA A 290 0.82 19.72 14.09
CA ALA A 290 2.04 20.09 13.38
C ALA A 290 2.06 19.54 11.93
N PHE A 291 1.63 18.30 11.74
CA PHE A 291 1.49 17.73 10.38
C PHE A 291 0.40 18.44 9.57
N LEU A 292 -0.75 18.75 10.18
CA LEU A 292 -1.84 19.45 9.53
C LEU A 292 -1.48 20.91 9.18
N ALA A 293 -0.84 21.62 10.09
CA ALA A 293 -0.42 23.02 9.86
C ALA A 293 0.66 23.13 8.77
N ALA A 294 1.49 22.10 8.62
CA ALA A 294 2.49 22.03 7.57
C ALA A 294 1.93 21.46 6.24
N ASP A 295 0.65 21.16 6.19
CA ASP A 295 -0.03 20.51 5.04
C ASP A 295 0.59 19.17 4.63
N LEU A 296 1.19 18.45 5.57
CA LEU A 296 1.88 17.17 5.40
C LEU A 296 0.94 16.01 5.68
N TRP A 297 0.08 15.70 4.73
CA TRP A 297 -0.80 14.54 4.74
C TRP A 297 -1.26 14.21 3.32
N ASP A 298 -1.51 12.94 3.05
CA ASP A 298 -2.08 12.45 1.79
C ASP A 298 -3.41 11.74 2.05
N GLU A 299 -3.53 11.07 3.21
CA GLU A 299 -4.75 10.44 3.68
C GLU A 299 -5.00 10.79 5.15
N ARG A 300 -6.26 11.05 5.50
CA ARG A 300 -6.68 11.26 6.88
C ARG A 300 -7.76 10.26 7.24
N VAL A 301 -7.55 9.51 8.30
CA VAL A 301 -8.51 8.54 8.83
C VAL A 301 -8.93 8.98 10.22
N THR A 302 -10.15 9.49 10.35
CA THR A 302 -10.74 9.91 11.62
C THR A 302 -11.75 8.88 12.08
N ILE A 303 -11.47 8.25 13.22
CA ILE A 303 -12.37 7.33 13.89
C ILE A 303 -13.01 8.06 15.06
N ARG A 304 -14.32 8.21 15.07
CA ARG A 304 -15.06 8.84 16.17
C ARG A 304 -15.91 7.80 16.87
N GLN A 305 -15.67 7.65 18.16
CA GLN A 305 -16.48 6.78 19.03
C GLN A 305 -17.97 7.15 18.93
N SER A 306 -18.83 6.14 18.77
CA SER A 306 -20.28 6.37 18.89
C SER A 306 -20.64 6.85 20.29
N PRO A 307 -21.50 7.85 20.42
CA PRO A 307 -22.02 8.27 21.73
C PRO A 307 -22.92 7.22 22.36
N ARG A 308 -23.39 6.22 21.61
CA ARG A 308 -24.26 5.15 22.08
C ARG A 308 -23.49 3.85 22.25
N PRO A 309 -23.46 3.25 23.44
CA PRO A 309 -22.81 1.97 23.67
C PRO A 309 -23.37 0.87 22.73
N GLY A 310 -22.47 0.12 22.08
CA GLY A 310 -22.84 -0.99 21.19
C GLY A 310 -23.08 -0.59 19.72
N GLU A 311 -23.20 0.70 19.41
CA GLU A 311 -23.23 1.15 18.01
C GLU A 311 -21.82 1.24 17.42
N PRO A 312 -21.68 1.07 16.09
CA PRO A 312 -20.39 1.21 15.42
C PRO A 312 -19.88 2.65 15.49
N ASP A 313 -18.56 2.81 15.58
CA ASP A 313 -17.89 4.10 15.45
C ASP A 313 -18.10 4.66 14.04
N THR A 314 -18.09 5.99 13.92
CA THR A 314 -18.03 6.66 12.63
C THR A 314 -16.58 6.69 12.14
N VAL A 315 -16.38 6.32 10.89
CA VAL A 315 -15.07 6.39 10.21
C VAL A 315 -15.20 7.33 9.03
N GLU A 316 -14.37 8.36 9.02
CA GLU A 316 -14.22 9.29 7.91
C GLU A 316 -12.83 9.12 7.30
N ILE A 317 -12.77 8.94 5.98
CA ILE A 317 -11.52 8.85 5.23
C ILE A 317 -11.54 9.94 4.17
N LEU A 318 -10.53 10.79 4.20
CA LEU A 318 -10.26 11.82 3.21
C LEU A 318 -8.90 11.52 2.57
N ASP A 319 -8.82 11.53 1.26
CA ASP A 319 -7.54 11.43 0.54
C ASP A 319 -7.43 12.48 -0.57
N ARG A 320 -6.20 12.78 -0.96
CA ARG A 320 -5.89 13.77 -1.99
C ARG A 320 -5.92 13.23 -3.42
N LEU A 321 -6.22 11.97 -3.61
CA LEU A 321 -6.42 11.38 -4.95
C LEU A 321 -7.84 11.65 -5.48
N ALA A 322 -8.78 11.95 -4.59
CA ALA A 322 -10.18 12.20 -4.92
C ALA A 322 -10.49 13.70 -5.14
N ALA A 323 -9.48 14.59 -5.02
CA ALA A 323 -9.64 16.03 -5.13
C ALA A 323 -9.33 16.58 -6.53
#